data_2fb352005df851243965b06fb8f28655
#
_entry.id   2fb352005df851243965b06fb8f28655
#
_cell.length_a   1.000
_cell.length_b   1.000
_cell.length_c   1.000
_cell.angle_alpha   90.00
_cell.angle_beta   90.00
_cell.angle_gamma   90.00
#
_symmetry.space_group_name_H-M   'P 1'
#
loop_
_entity.id
_entity.type
_entity.pdbx_description
1 polymer ?
#
loop_
_entity_poly.entity_id
_entity_poly.type
_entity_poly.pdbx_seq_one_letter_code
_entity_poly.pdbx_strand_id
1 'polypeptide(L)'
;MEHLQHEDEQLEQLREWWNKYGKSIIAGVVMAIVVAVAVQSWRVNQRQHKEAASVEYSQMLALVEADPAQAMGIADRITADFSDTVYASLAAMLHARLASDKSDWPTAAKQLQWVVDHGDEEGLVHIARLRLARVLLQQGQAEQALALVKDIEAPAFGSEYAEVRGDIYLALGQKDEARAAYGKALAGASLERDTQLLQMKLDDLAVANGEAQK
;
A
#
# COMPACT_ATOMS: atom_id res chain seq x y z
N MET A 1 23.42 -69.04 22.97
CA MET A 1 24.46 -68.09 23.45
C MET A 1 24.86 -67.07 22.38
N GLU A 2 24.70 -67.33 21.07
CA GLU A 2 25.04 -66.40 19.99
C GLU A 2 24.15 -65.09 19.97
N HIS A 3 22.86 -65.20 20.35
CA HIS A 3 21.98 -64.01 20.37
C HIS A 3 22.38 -62.94 21.39
N LEU A 4 22.94 -63.35 22.54
CA LEU A 4 23.38 -62.41 23.58
C LEU A 4 24.67 -61.66 23.19
N GLN A 5 25.55 -62.26 22.41
CA GLN A 5 26.81 -61.64 21.93
C GLN A 5 26.51 -60.57 20.88
N HIS A 6 25.53 -60.77 20.01
CA HIS A 6 25.12 -59.74 19.01
C HIS A 6 24.43 -58.52 19.64
N GLU A 7 23.70 -58.67 20.74
CA GLU A 7 23.08 -57.55 21.46
C GLU A 7 24.16 -56.68 22.16
N ASP A 8 25.17 -57.31 22.76
CA ASP A 8 26.25 -56.60 23.45
C ASP A 8 27.13 -55.81 22.46
N GLU A 9 27.45 -56.38 21.28
CA GLU A 9 28.21 -55.66 20.20
C GLU A 9 27.43 -54.46 19.63
N GLN A 10 26.12 -54.55 19.47
CA GLN A 10 25.26 -53.44 19.04
C GLN A 10 25.18 -52.32 20.08
N LEU A 11 25.12 -52.65 21.35
CA LEU A 11 25.13 -51.67 22.43
C LEU A 11 26.49 -50.95 22.56
N GLU A 12 27.61 -51.65 22.34
CA GLU A 12 28.94 -51.02 22.32
C GLU A 12 29.12 -50.06 21.14
N GLN A 13 28.68 -50.45 19.95
CA GLN A 13 28.71 -49.60 18.77
C GLN A 13 27.83 -48.34 18.96
N LEU A 14 26.67 -48.44 19.54
CA LEU A 14 25.78 -47.33 19.89
C LEU A 14 26.43 -46.40 20.92
N ARG A 15 27.10 -46.95 21.93
CA ARG A 15 27.84 -46.17 22.94
C ARG A 15 29.02 -45.39 22.34
N GLU A 16 29.79 -46.01 21.47
CA GLU A 16 30.91 -45.36 20.76
C GLU A 16 30.41 -44.24 19.85
N TRP A 17 29.31 -44.50 19.11
CA TRP A 17 28.68 -43.49 18.26
C TRP A 17 28.16 -42.31 19.07
N TRP A 18 27.47 -42.59 20.21
CA TRP A 18 26.98 -41.54 21.09
C TRP A 18 28.11 -40.71 21.73
N ASN A 19 29.16 -41.38 22.18
CA ASN A 19 30.33 -40.67 22.71
C ASN A 19 31.00 -39.77 21.69
N LYS A 20 31.00 -40.16 20.41
CA LYS A 20 31.60 -39.40 19.31
C LYS A 20 30.70 -38.24 18.85
N TYR A 21 29.42 -38.46 18.72
CA TYR A 21 28.48 -37.48 18.11
C TYR A 21 27.47 -36.86 19.07
N GLY A 22 27.24 -37.43 20.23
CA GLY A 22 26.19 -37.03 21.19
C GLY A 22 26.30 -35.56 21.58
N LYS A 23 27.50 -35.03 21.81
CA LYS A 23 27.70 -33.59 22.14
C LYS A 23 27.28 -32.68 20.98
N SER A 24 27.60 -33.05 19.75
CA SER A 24 27.22 -32.30 18.56
C SER A 24 25.71 -32.34 18.31
N ILE A 25 25.08 -33.49 18.55
CA ILE A 25 23.63 -33.68 18.42
C ILE A 25 22.91 -32.83 19.47
N ILE A 26 23.35 -32.88 20.74
CA ILE A 26 22.78 -32.06 21.82
C ILE A 26 22.92 -30.57 21.48
N ALA A 27 24.12 -30.14 21.02
CA ALA A 27 24.33 -28.76 20.63
C ALA A 27 23.41 -28.33 19.46
N GLY A 28 23.19 -29.21 18.47
CA GLY A 28 22.27 -28.98 17.38
C GLY A 28 20.81 -28.85 17.84
N VAL A 29 20.37 -29.73 18.73
CA VAL A 29 19.02 -29.68 19.29
C VAL A 29 18.79 -28.41 20.13
N VAL A 30 19.77 -28.04 20.98
CA VAL A 30 19.69 -26.79 21.78
C VAL A 30 19.61 -25.58 20.84
N MET A 31 20.46 -25.54 19.81
CA MET A 31 20.41 -24.44 18.82
C MET A 31 19.06 -24.36 18.11
N ALA A 32 18.49 -25.49 17.70
CA ALA A 32 17.18 -25.55 17.05
C ALA A 32 16.07 -25.01 17.98
N ILE A 33 16.12 -25.35 19.27
CA ILE A 33 15.16 -24.85 20.28
C ILE A 33 15.32 -23.32 20.42
N VAL A 34 16.54 -22.81 20.53
CA VAL A 34 16.80 -21.37 20.65
C VAL A 34 16.25 -20.62 19.45
N VAL A 35 16.48 -21.10 18.24
CA VAL A 35 15.95 -20.51 16.99
C VAL A 35 14.43 -20.57 16.97
N ALA A 36 13.83 -21.68 17.37
CA ALA A 36 12.38 -21.82 17.40
C ALA A 36 11.73 -20.83 18.39
N VAL A 37 12.31 -20.66 19.58
CA VAL A 37 11.83 -19.70 20.60
C VAL A 37 12.00 -18.27 20.09
N ALA A 38 13.14 -17.93 19.47
CA ALA A 38 13.37 -16.61 18.91
C ALA A 38 12.35 -16.26 17.81
N VAL A 39 12.11 -17.18 16.86
CA VAL A 39 11.10 -17.01 15.80
C VAL A 39 9.69 -16.87 16.39
N GLN A 40 9.35 -17.68 17.37
CA GLN A 40 8.04 -17.60 18.02
C GLN A 40 7.85 -16.27 18.75
N SER A 41 8.84 -15.83 19.51
CA SER A 41 8.80 -14.53 20.22
C SER A 41 8.66 -13.37 19.24
N TRP A 42 9.42 -13.41 18.14
CA TRP A 42 9.32 -12.39 17.08
C TRP A 42 7.92 -12.35 16.45
N ARG A 43 7.34 -13.51 16.13
CA ARG A 43 5.96 -13.61 15.58
C ARG A 43 4.90 -13.07 16.55
N VAL A 44 5.03 -13.37 17.84
CA VAL A 44 4.10 -12.85 18.87
C VAL A 44 4.20 -11.33 18.96
N ASN A 45 5.42 -10.78 18.98
CA ASN A 45 5.63 -9.35 19.02
C ASN A 45 5.06 -8.64 17.79
N GLN A 46 5.28 -9.18 16.59
CA GLN A 46 4.72 -8.65 15.35
C GLN A 46 3.19 -8.67 15.33
N ARG A 47 2.58 -9.74 15.88
CA ARG A 47 1.12 -9.80 15.98
C ARG A 47 0.60 -8.73 16.94
N GLN A 48 1.17 -8.59 18.13
CA GLN A 48 0.79 -7.57 19.09
C GLN A 48 0.94 -6.16 18.54
N HIS A 49 2.01 -5.89 17.79
CA HIS A 49 2.24 -4.62 17.12
C HIS A 49 1.12 -4.29 16.11
N LYS A 50 0.76 -5.25 15.26
CA LYS A 50 -0.35 -5.09 14.30
C LYS A 50 -1.72 -4.95 14.99
N GLU A 51 -1.95 -5.68 16.07
CA GLU A 51 -3.18 -5.59 16.86
C GLU A 51 -3.31 -4.21 17.53
N ALA A 52 -2.21 -3.67 18.07
CA ALA A 52 -2.18 -2.30 18.62
C ALA A 52 -2.51 -1.25 17.56
N ALA A 53 -1.90 -1.35 16.37
CA ALA A 53 -2.19 -0.47 15.24
C ALA A 53 -3.68 -0.53 14.83
N SER A 54 -4.26 -1.73 14.79
CA SER A 54 -5.69 -1.95 14.50
C SER A 54 -6.62 -1.27 15.51
N VAL A 55 -6.28 -1.36 16.79
CA VAL A 55 -7.05 -0.71 17.87
C VAL A 55 -7.01 0.81 17.72
N GLU A 56 -5.83 1.41 17.51
CA GLU A 56 -5.72 2.85 17.28
C GLU A 56 -6.44 3.29 16.01
N TYR A 57 -6.35 2.53 14.93
CA TYR A 57 -7.09 2.81 13.71
C TYR A 57 -8.61 2.76 13.92
N SER A 58 -9.11 1.80 14.71
CA SER A 58 -10.53 1.72 15.07
C SER A 58 -11.00 2.92 15.90
N GLN A 59 -10.16 3.41 16.83
CA GLN A 59 -10.43 4.65 17.58
C GLN A 59 -10.45 5.87 16.66
N MET A 60 -9.51 5.96 15.73
CA MET A 60 -9.51 7.01 14.70
C MET A 60 -10.81 7.02 13.91
N LEU A 61 -11.28 5.86 13.42
CA LEU A 61 -12.53 5.75 12.66
C LEU A 61 -13.74 6.24 13.45
N ALA A 62 -13.80 5.95 14.75
CA ALA A 62 -14.91 6.38 15.62
C ALA A 62 -14.97 7.92 15.78
N LEU A 63 -13.85 8.62 15.54
CA LEU A 63 -13.74 10.07 15.70
C LEU A 63 -13.86 10.85 14.38
N VAL A 64 -13.89 10.18 13.23
CA VAL A 64 -13.91 10.83 11.90
C VAL A 64 -15.01 11.88 11.78
N GLU A 65 -16.22 11.58 12.25
CA GLU A 65 -17.37 12.48 12.17
C GLU A 65 -17.49 13.37 13.41
N ALA A 66 -17.11 12.87 14.60
CA ALA A 66 -17.31 13.57 15.86
C ALA A 66 -16.21 14.61 16.16
N ASP A 67 -14.96 14.24 15.91
CA ASP A 67 -13.79 15.12 16.10
C ASP A 67 -12.72 14.80 15.04
N PRO A 68 -12.86 15.35 13.83
CA PRO A 68 -11.89 15.13 12.74
C PRO A 68 -10.47 15.61 13.09
N ALA A 69 -10.32 16.60 14.00
CA ALA A 69 -8.99 17.08 14.40
C ALA A 69 -8.27 16.04 15.26
N GLN A 70 -8.98 15.44 16.20
CA GLN A 70 -8.44 14.35 17.01
C GLN A 70 -8.16 13.11 16.15
N ALA A 71 -9.03 12.78 15.19
CA ALA A 71 -8.81 11.69 14.24
C ALA A 71 -7.51 11.87 13.46
N MET A 72 -7.24 13.08 12.94
CA MET A 72 -5.98 13.40 12.25
C MET A 72 -4.76 13.24 13.17
N GLY A 73 -4.86 13.65 14.45
CA GLY A 73 -3.78 13.45 15.42
C GLY A 73 -3.50 11.97 15.72
N ILE A 74 -4.54 11.11 15.72
CA ILE A 74 -4.36 9.66 15.82
C ILE A 74 -3.68 9.10 14.55
N ALA A 75 -4.05 9.59 13.37
CA ALA A 75 -3.41 9.19 12.13
C ALA A 75 -1.90 9.46 12.14
N ASP A 76 -1.49 10.64 12.63
CA ASP A 76 -0.07 11.00 12.74
C ASP A 76 0.68 10.06 13.70
N ARG A 77 0.05 9.64 14.82
CA ARG A 77 0.64 8.62 15.71
C ARG A 77 0.76 7.27 15.04
N ILE A 78 -0.29 6.81 14.35
CA ILE A 78 -0.26 5.51 13.65
C ILE A 78 0.85 5.50 12.60
N THR A 79 1.02 6.56 11.83
CA THR A 79 2.09 6.66 10.82
C THR A 79 3.49 6.74 11.43
N ALA A 80 3.63 7.30 12.64
CA ALA A 80 4.90 7.37 13.36
C ALA A 80 5.27 6.05 14.05
N ASP A 81 4.32 5.45 14.78
CA ASP A 81 4.59 4.33 15.69
C ASP A 81 4.39 2.96 15.03
N PHE A 82 3.59 2.87 13.94
CA PHE A 82 3.20 1.64 13.27
C PHE A 82 3.43 1.69 11.75
N SER A 83 4.48 2.39 11.32
CA SER A 83 4.80 2.66 9.90
C SER A 83 4.94 1.41 9.03
N ASP A 84 5.27 0.25 9.64
CA ASP A 84 5.42 -1.06 9.01
C ASP A 84 4.11 -1.87 8.92
N THR A 85 2.96 -1.21 9.16
CA THR A 85 1.64 -1.85 9.09
C THR A 85 0.76 -1.24 8.01
N VAL A 86 -0.16 -2.03 7.48
CA VAL A 86 -1.18 -1.54 6.54
C VAL A 86 -2.04 -0.41 7.15
N TYR A 87 -2.18 -0.40 8.48
CA TYR A 87 -2.97 0.61 9.18
C TYR A 87 -2.37 2.01 9.07
N ALA A 88 -1.04 2.11 8.96
CA ALA A 88 -0.38 3.41 8.73
C ALA A 88 -0.75 3.99 7.37
N SER A 89 -0.73 3.19 6.30
CA SER A 89 -1.17 3.63 4.97
C SER A 89 -2.65 4.01 4.96
N LEU A 90 -3.53 3.23 5.61
CA LEU A 90 -4.95 3.53 5.71
C LEU A 90 -5.21 4.81 6.52
N ALA A 91 -4.49 5.00 7.63
CA ALA A 91 -4.59 6.19 8.47
C ALA A 91 -4.14 7.46 7.73
N ALA A 92 -3.00 7.40 7.02
CA ALA A 92 -2.51 8.50 6.20
C ALA A 92 -3.50 8.86 5.07
N MET A 93 -4.08 7.87 4.40
CA MET A 93 -5.09 8.10 3.36
C MET A 93 -6.37 8.73 3.92
N LEU A 94 -6.80 8.34 5.12
CA LEU A 94 -7.95 8.94 5.79
C LEU A 94 -7.64 10.36 6.26
N HIS A 95 -6.44 10.60 6.81
CA HIS A 95 -5.97 11.94 7.14
C HIS A 95 -5.97 12.85 5.90
N ALA A 96 -5.45 12.36 4.76
CA ALA A 96 -5.47 13.10 3.50
C ALA A 96 -6.89 13.45 3.04
N ARG A 97 -7.85 12.53 3.22
CA ARG A 97 -9.27 12.79 2.94
C ARG A 97 -9.81 13.92 3.84
N LEU A 98 -9.61 13.82 5.16
CA LEU A 98 -10.08 14.84 6.11
C LEU A 98 -9.45 16.22 5.86
N ALA A 99 -8.19 16.26 5.45
CA ALA A 99 -7.50 17.48 5.04
C ALA A 99 -8.13 18.04 3.74
N SER A 100 -8.40 17.18 2.75
CA SER A 100 -9.05 17.58 1.49
C SER A 100 -10.45 18.12 1.71
N ASP A 101 -11.23 17.54 2.62
CA ASP A 101 -12.59 18.02 2.97
C ASP A 101 -12.55 19.46 3.56
N LYS A 102 -11.40 19.85 4.13
CA LYS A 102 -11.12 21.22 4.63
C LYS A 102 -10.37 22.09 3.59
N SER A 103 -10.18 21.60 2.38
CA SER A 103 -9.37 22.25 1.33
C SER A 103 -7.90 22.49 1.76
N ASP A 104 -7.39 21.75 2.76
CA ASP A 104 -5.98 21.75 3.13
C ASP A 104 -5.19 20.80 2.21
N TRP A 105 -5.03 21.26 0.96
CA TRP A 105 -4.36 20.50 -0.10
C TRP A 105 -2.90 20.17 0.22
N PRO A 106 -2.11 21.07 0.87
CA PRO A 106 -0.74 20.75 1.24
C PRO A 106 -0.64 19.58 2.22
N THR A 107 -1.49 19.54 3.25
CA THR A 107 -1.53 18.41 4.20
C THR A 107 -2.00 17.13 3.49
N ALA A 108 -3.04 17.23 2.66
CA ALA A 108 -3.52 16.08 1.89
C ALA A 108 -2.42 15.50 0.99
N ALA A 109 -1.70 16.34 0.26
CA ALA A 109 -0.58 15.92 -0.59
C ALA A 109 0.53 15.26 0.22
N LYS A 110 0.91 15.84 1.37
CA LYS A 110 1.94 15.28 2.26
C LYS A 110 1.58 13.86 2.73
N GLN A 111 0.35 13.65 3.16
CA GLN A 111 -0.09 12.35 3.66
C GLN A 111 -0.18 11.30 2.55
N LEU A 112 -0.66 11.67 1.36
CA LEU A 112 -0.68 10.77 0.20
C LEU A 112 0.72 10.45 -0.30
N GLN A 113 1.64 11.43 -0.31
CA GLN A 113 3.05 11.22 -0.66
C GLN A 113 3.69 10.23 0.31
N TRP A 114 3.41 10.35 1.62
CA TRP A 114 3.89 9.40 2.61
C TRP A 114 3.50 7.96 2.26
N VAL A 115 2.24 7.71 1.84
CA VAL A 115 1.80 6.37 1.43
C VAL A 115 2.51 5.91 0.16
N VAL A 116 2.76 6.81 -0.81
CA VAL A 116 3.50 6.48 -2.04
C VAL A 116 4.94 6.04 -1.73
N ASP A 117 5.55 6.64 -0.71
CA ASP A 117 6.96 6.41 -0.36
C ASP A 117 7.17 5.23 0.62
N HIS A 118 6.17 4.90 1.45
CA HIS A 118 6.33 3.95 2.56
C HIS A 118 5.31 2.80 2.54
N GLY A 119 4.29 2.86 1.70
CA GLY A 119 3.24 1.81 1.67
C GLY A 119 3.77 0.49 1.12
N ASP A 120 3.52 -0.61 1.84
CA ASP A 120 3.91 -1.96 1.44
C ASP A 120 2.88 -2.61 0.50
N GLU A 121 1.60 -2.21 0.60
CA GLU A 121 0.51 -2.75 -0.22
C GLU A 121 0.43 -2.02 -1.56
N GLU A 122 0.85 -2.67 -2.64
CA GLU A 122 0.93 -2.10 -3.99
C GLU A 122 -0.39 -1.44 -4.43
N GLY A 123 -1.52 -2.07 -4.12
CA GLY A 123 -2.85 -1.52 -4.43
C GLY A 123 -3.13 -0.18 -3.73
N LEU A 124 -2.75 -0.04 -2.45
CA LEU A 124 -2.90 1.21 -1.71
C LEU A 124 -1.96 2.29 -2.23
N VAL A 125 -0.73 1.92 -2.63
CA VAL A 125 0.24 2.84 -3.24
C VAL A 125 -0.31 3.42 -4.55
N HIS A 126 -0.91 2.59 -5.42
CA HIS A 126 -1.54 3.07 -6.65
C HIS A 126 -2.71 4.01 -6.39
N ILE A 127 -3.59 3.66 -5.43
CA ILE A 127 -4.71 4.53 -5.04
C ILE A 127 -4.21 5.86 -4.48
N ALA A 128 -3.19 5.84 -3.60
CA ALA A 128 -2.60 7.04 -3.03
C ALA A 128 -1.98 7.93 -4.12
N ARG A 129 -1.24 7.34 -5.06
CA ARG A 129 -0.62 8.05 -6.19
C ARG A 129 -1.65 8.73 -7.08
N LEU A 130 -2.74 8.05 -7.43
CA LEU A 130 -3.84 8.62 -8.21
C LEU A 130 -4.52 9.79 -7.47
N ARG A 131 -4.74 9.64 -6.16
CA ARG A 131 -5.31 10.71 -5.32
C ARG A 131 -4.35 11.89 -5.19
N LEU A 132 -3.05 11.63 -5.01
CA LEU A 132 -2.01 12.66 -4.95
C LEU A 132 -1.97 13.47 -6.24
N ALA A 133 -2.02 12.83 -7.39
CA ALA A 133 -2.07 13.52 -8.68
C ALA A 133 -3.30 14.45 -8.78
N ARG A 134 -4.48 14.02 -8.32
CA ARG A 134 -5.67 14.87 -8.28
C ARG A 134 -5.52 16.04 -7.29
N VAL A 135 -4.91 15.82 -6.12
CA VAL A 135 -4.62 16.89 -5.15
C VAL A 135 -3.64 17.91 -5.71
N LEU A 136 -2.59 17.47 -6.42
CA LEU A 136 -1.65 18.36 -7.11
C LEU A 136 -2.36 19.20 -8.18
N LEU A 137 -3.31 18.64 -8.92
CA LEU A 137 -4.14 19.40 -9.85
C LEU A 137 -4.96 20.50 -9.15
N GLN A 138 -5.55 20.22 -7.97
CA GLN A 138 -6.26 21.24 -7.18
C GLN A 138 -5.32 22.38 -6.72
N GLN A 139 -4.02 22.10 -6.59
CA GLN A 139 -3.01 23.10 -6.26
C GLN A 139 -2.47 23.83 -7.52
N GLY A 140 -2.96 23.52 -8.71
CA GLY A 140 -2.45 24.07 -9.97
C GLY A 140 -1.08 23.51 -10.38
N GLN A 141 -0.66 22.38 -9.82
CA GLN A 141 0.67 21.78 -10.04
C GLN A 141 0.58 20.64 -11.09
N ALA A 142 0.03 20.95 -12.26
CA ALA A 142 -0.28 19.96 -13.29
C ALA A 142 0.97 19.20 -13.81
N GLU A 143 2.11 19.87 -13.96
CA GLU A 143 3.36 19.26 -14.41
C GLU A 143 3.88 18.24 -13.37
N GLN A 144 3.77 18.55 -12.08
CA GLN A 144 4.16 17.62 -11.02
C GLN A 144 3.22 16.41 -10.97
N ALA A 145 1.91 16.65 -11.14
CA ALA A 145 0.92 15.58 -11.25
C ALA A 145 1.24 14.66 -12.44
N LEU A 146 1.60 15.21 -13.59
CA LEU A 146 1.96 14.42 -14.76
C LEU A 146 3.22 13.58 -14.51
N ALA A 147 4.27 14.18 -13.94
CA ALA A 147 5.50 13.45 -13.62
C ALA A 147 5.27 12.25 -12.70
N LEU A 148 4.27 12.32 -11.81
CA LEU A 148 3.92 11.26 -10.86
C LEU A 148 3.25 10.04 -11.54
N VAL A 149 2.55 10.24 -12.68
CA VAL A 149 1.67 9.20 -13.27
C VAL A 149 2.02 8.80 -14.70
N LYS A 150 2.89 9.54 -15.41
CA LYS A 150 3.11 9.37 -16.86
C LYS A 150 3.69 8.00 -17.23
N ASP A 151 4.64 7.50 -16.44
CA ASP A 151 5.43 6.30 -16.73
C ASP A 151 4.98 5.08 -15.89
N ILE A 152 3.81 5.16 -15.25
CA ILE A 152 3.29 4.07 -14.44
C ILE A 152 2.57 3.04 -15.31
N GLU A 153 3.09 1.81 -15.26
CA GLU A 153 2.47 0.63 -15.85
C GLU A 153 1.83 -0.21 -14.73
N ALA A 154 0.51 -0.12 -14.61
CA ALA A 154 -0.27 -0.87 -13.62
C ALA A 154 -1.55 -1.38 -14.31
N PRO A 155 -1.55 -2.57 -14.90
CA PRO A 155 -2.68 -3.07 -15.68
C PRO A 155 -4.01 -3.05 -14.93
N ALA A 156 -4.00 -3.37 -13.62
CA ALA A 156 -5.20 -3.36 -12.77
C ALA A 156 -5.76 -1.94 -12.53
N PHE A 157 -4.98 -0.88 -12.75
CA PHE A 157 -5.34 0.53 -12.59
C PHE A 157 -5.21 1.31 -13.91
N GLY A 158 -5.15 0.61 -15.03
CA GLY A 158 -4.86 1.22 -16.34
C GLY A 158 -5.87 2.27 -16.76
N SER A 159 -7.16 2.04 -16.51
CA SER A 159 -8.25 2.97 -16.79
C SER A 159 -8.14 4.23 -15.92
N GLU A 160 -7.92 4.07 -14.63
CA GLU A 160 -7.83 5.16 -13.65
C GLU A 160 -6.60 6.05 -13.93
N TYR A 161 -5.45 5.44 -14.24
CA TYR A 161 -4.26 6.20 -14.64
C TYR A 161 -4.49 6.95 -15.96
N ALA A 162 -5.17 6.35 -16.91
CA ALA A 162 -5.49 7.00 -18.19
C ALA A 162 -6.47 8.16 -17.98
N GLU A 163 -7.49 8.01 -17.12
CA GLU A 163 -8.40 9.10 -16.75
C GLU A 163 -7.65 10.27 -16.10
N VAL A 164 -6.83 10.00 -15.07
CA VAL A 164 -6.06 11.05 -14.38
C VAL A 164 -5.10 11.75 -15.31
N ARG A 165 -4.43 11.04 -16.22
CA ARG A 165 -3.60 11.67 -17.27
C ARG A 165 -4.43 12.57 -18.18
N GLY A 166 -5.65 12.18 -18.53
CA GLY A 166 -6.58 13.00 -19.29
C GLY A 166 -6.91 14.30 -18.57
N ASP A 167 -7.25 14.25 -17.28
CA ASP A 167 -7.50 15.43 -16.45
C ASP A 167 -6.29 16.36 -16.36
N ILE A 168 -5.09 15.78 -16.24
CA ILE A 168 -3.83 16.54 -16.20
C ILE A 168 -3.54 17.22 -17.56
N TYR A 169 -3.64 16.49 -18.67
CA TYR A 169 -3.43 17.06 -20.00
C TYR A 169 -4.42 18.19 -20.32
N LEU A 170 -5.68 18.03 -19.86
CA LEU A 170 -6.68 19.08 -19.99
C LEU A 170 -6.28 20.33 -19.21
N ALA A 171 -5.81 20.20 -17.97
CA ALA A 171 -5.31 21.30 -17.15
C ALA A 171 -4.08 22.01 -17.77
N LEU A 172 -3.25 21.25 -18.50
CA LEU A 172 -2.11 21.77 -19.26
C LEU A 172 -2.51 22.39 -20.63
N GLY A 173 -3.80 22.36 -21.00
CA GLY A 173 -4.29 22.83 -22.29
C GLY A 173 -3.99 21.89 -23.47
N GLN A 174 -3.48 20.70 -23.20
CA GLN A 174 -3.10 19.67 -24.19
C GLN A 174 -4.32 18.81 -24.54
N LYS A 175 -5.24 19.38 -25.33
CA LYS A 175 -6.56 18.79 -25.59
C LYS A 175 -6.52 17.46 -26.36
N ASP A 176 -5.57 17.31 -27.29
CA ASP A 176 -5.46 16.09 -28.10
C ASP A 176 -4.92 14.92 -27.26
N GLU A 177 -3.96 15.18 -26.39
CA GLU A 177 -3.42 14.23 -25.43
C GLU A 177 -4.49 13.84 -24.39
N ALA A 178 -5.29 14.82 -23.93
CA ALA A 178 -6.40 14.58 -23.02
C ALA A 178 -7.43 13.65 -23.67
N ARG A 179 -7.82 13.89 -24.91
CA ARG A 179 -8.75 13.04 -25.67
C ARG A 179 -8.22 11.62 -25.85
N ALA A 180 -6.95 11.47 -26.22
CA ALA A 180 -6.33 10.17 -26.35
C ALA A 180 -6.27 9.40 -25.03
N ALA A 181 -5.99 10.10 -23.90
CA ALA A 181 -5.95 9.53 -22.57
C ALA A 181 -7.36 9.08 -22.09
N TYR A 182 -8.39 9.91 -22.24
CA TYR A 182 -9.76 9.53 -21.91
C TYR A 182 -10.28 8.38 -22.77
N GLY A 183 -9.90 8.33 -24.06
CA GLY A 183 -10.23 7.21 -24.95
C GLY A 183 -9.64 5.90 -24.45
N LYS A 184 -8.41 5.90 -23.97
CA LYS A 184 -7.78 4.74 -23.33
C LYS A 184 -8.47 4.36 -22.01
N ALA A 185 -8.85 5.34 -21.19
CA ALA A 185 -9.60 5.10 -19.97
C ALA A 185 -10.94 4.44 -20.27
N LEU A 186 -11.67 4.94 -21.26
CA LEU A 186 -12.98 4.40 -21.67
C LEU A 186 -12.87 2.97 -22.16
N ALA A 187 -11.83 2.63 -22.95
CA ALA A 187 -11.59 1.28 -23.44
C ALA A 187 -11.29 0.27 -22.32
N GLY A 188 -10.75 0.72 -21.19
CA GLY A 188 -10.44 -0.11 -20.01
C GLY A 188 -11.49 -0.05 -18.90
N ALA A 189 -12.51 0.81 -19.02
CA ALA A 189 -13.51 0.98 -17.99
C ALA A 189 -14.43 -0.25 -17.88
N SER A 190 -14.62 -0.76 -16.66
CA SER A 190 -15.45 -1.94 -16.39
C SER A 190 -16.80 -1.62 -15.78
N LEU A 191 -16.98 -0.41 -15.22
CA LEU A 191 -18.22 0.04 -14.59
C LEU A 191 -18.97 1.00 -15.50
N GLU A 192 -20.28 0.83 -15.61
CA GLU A 192 -21.15 1.69 -16.42
C GLU A 192 -21.08 3.18 -16.02
N ARG A 193 -21.01 3.46 -14.71
CA ARG A 193 -20.87 4.83 -14.20
C ARG A 193 -19.58 5.51 -14.67
N ASP A 194 -18.46 4.78 -14.67
CA ASP A 194 -17.18 5.31 -15.08
C ASP A 194 -17.16 5.56 -16.59
N THR A 195 -17.81 4.66 -17.37
CA THR A 195 -18.02 4.80 -18.80
C THR A 195 -18.80 6.08 -19.13
N GLN A 196 -19.89 6.37 -18.43
CA GLN A 196 -20.70 7.58 -18.63
C GLN A 196 -19.91 8.84 -18.33
N LEU A 197 -19.17 8.89 -17.21
CA LEU A 197 -18.33 10.05 -16.85
C LEU A 197 -17.24 10.32 -17.89
N LEU A 198 -16.56 9.26 -18.35
CA LEU A 198 -15.51 9.38 -19.37
C LEU A 198 -16.08 9.84 -20.72
N GLN A 199 -17.26 9.36 -21.09
CA GLN A 199 -17.94 9.83 -22.30
C GLN A 199 -18.28 11.32 -22.20
N MET A 200 -18.82 11.81 -21.07
CA MET A 200 -19.07 13.22 -20.85
C MET A 200 -17.80 14.07 -20.99
N LYS A 201 -16.68 13.63 -20.40
CA LYS A 201 -15.37 14.32 -20.53
C LYS A 201 -14.91 14.39 -22.00
N LEU A 202 -15.13 13.36 -22.80
CA LEU A 202 -14.82 13.32 -24.23
C LEU A 202 -15.72 14.25 -25.04
N ASP A 203 -17.02 14.27 -24.76
CA ASP A 203 -18.00 15.12 -25.43
C ASP A 203 -17.70 16.62 -25.16
N ASP A 204 -17.37 17.00 -23.94
CA ASP A 204 -16.97 18.37 -23.57
C ASP A 204 -15.74 18.83 -24.37
N LEU A 205 -14.76 17.93 -24.60
CA LEU A 205 -13.62 18.25 -25.45
C LEU A 205 -13.98 18.41 -26.93
N ALA A 206 -15.02 17.73 -27.40
CA ALA A 206 -15.49 17.85 -28.79
C ALA A 206 -16.20 19.21 -29.03
N VAL A 207 -17.05 19.61 -28.09
CA VAL A 207 -17.79 20.91 -28.13
C VAL A 207 -16.80 22.08 -28.11
N ALA A 208 -15.82 22.08 -27.20
CA ALA A 208 -14.82 23.13 -27.07
C ALA A 208 -13.95 23.33 -28.34
N ASN A 209 -13.84 22.32 -29.21
CA ASN A 209 -13.16 22.43 -30.50
C ASN A 209 -14.07 22.97 -31.61
N GLY A 210 -15.38 22.67 -31.55
CA GLY A 210 -16.37 23.18 -32.50
C GLY A 210 -16.63 24.70 -32.37
N GLU A 211 -16.49 25.25 -31.17
CA GLU A 211 -16.60 26.70 -30.91
C GLU A 211 -15.34 27.49 -31.31
N ALA A 212 -14.16 26.85 -31.25
CA ALA A 212 -12.90 27.47 -31.64
C ALA A 212 -12.71 27.61 -33.19
N GLN A 213 -13.59 26.94 -33.97
CA GLN A 213 -13.54 26.97 -35.44
C GLN A 213 -14.60 27.88 -36.08
N LYS A 214 -15.39 28.62 -35.31
CA LYS A 214 -16.33 29.65 -35.76
C LYS A 214 -15.81 31.05 -35.47
#